data_d78fe227e1b0727c1a15f7a27039429a
#
_entry.id   d78fe227e1b0727c1a15f7a27039429a
#
_cell.length_a   1.000
_cell.length_b   1.000
_cell.length_c   1.000
_cell.angle_alpha   90.00
_cell.angle_beta   90.00
_cell.angle_gamma   90.00
#
_symmetry.space_group_name_H-M   'P 1'
#
loop_
_entity.id
_entity.type
_entity.pdbx_description
1 polymer ?
#
loop_
_entity_poly.entity_id
_entity_poly.type
_entity_poly.pdbx_seq_one_letter_code
_entity_poly.pdbx_strand_id
1 'polypeptide(L)'
;MSTPNTPTTPATEPHGFALKKRRRWPWIAGIAVVAVAAAGAIAVPLLNPAKSANATEGATLVVATAEGNAAEQALVNFVAEEVAPDYGITVEFKGLADSNTINRAVSEGEIAGTVYQHELWLSQVLEANPDFKETAAVPVFRWGFGLWSDKYTSVDQVPDGATVSLYSDPANEAQGLWLLQEAGLITLADGTTAGTATQDDIATNPKNLKFTLLDFAAQSRALPDLDLAAGYTEYYLAANIPIEQQIFAPAAPDEFAGQLTIGSDFADTENIKNLVAAFADPAVQDFLATDPAVAGILLPIDAE
;
A
#
# COMPACT_ATOMS: atom_id res chain seq x y z
N MET A 1 70.50 26.65 23.46
CA MET A 1 69.63 25.47 23.71
C MET A 1 68.25 25.82 23.23
N SER A 2 67.90 25.29 22.07
CA SER A 2 66.72 25.66 21.31
C SER A 2 65.60 24.72 21.70
N THR A 3 64.45 25.27 22.05
CA THR A 3 63.16 24.55 22.25
C THR A 3 62.46 24.35 20.91
N PRO A 4 61.87 23.20 20.62
CA PRO A 4 61.19 22.98 19.38
C PRO A 4 59.75 23.50 19.42
N ASN A 5 59.36 24.20 18.36
CA ASN A 5 58.04 24.69 18.05
C ASN A 5 57.08 23.53 17.67
N THR A 6 55.92 23.47 18.33
CA THR A 6 54.81 22.60 17.97
C THR A 6 53.88 23.39 17.02
N PRO A 7 53.47 22.85 15.87
CA PRO A 7 52.48 23.52 15.01
C PRO A 7 51.06 23.27 15.52
N THR A 8 50.36 24.33 15.79
CA THR A 8 48.92 24.39 16.06
C THR A 8 48.13 24.22 14.77
N THR A 9 47.26 23.21 14.73
CA THR A 9 46.29 22.99 13.67
C THR A 9 45.10 23.98 13.84
N PRO A 10 44.67 24.68 12.79
CA PRO A 10 43.48 25.52 12.89
C PRO A 10 42.22 24.71 12.92
N ALA A 11 41.32 25.03 13.86
CA ALA A 11 39.96 24.48 13.95
C ALA A 11 39.10 24.93 12.75
N THR A 12 38.47 23.96 12.10
CA THR A 12 37.51 24.19 11.03
C THR A 12 36.18 24.63 11.62
N GLU A 13 35.76 25.86 11.33
CA GLU A 13 34.39 26.32 11.69
C GLU A 13 33.35 25.69 10.78
N PRO A 14 32.13 25.40 11.29
CA PRO A 14 31.04 24.88 10.49
C PRO A 14 30.38 26.00 9.67
N HIS A 15 30.36 25.81 8.36
CA HIS A 15 29.64 26.70 7.43
C HIS A 15 28.13 26.62 7.63
N GLY A 16 27.58 27.56 8.40
CA GLY A 16 26.15 27.82 8.47
C GLY A 16 25.66 28.53 7.21
N PHE A 17 24.70 27.95 6.50
CA PHE A 17 24.01 28.63 5.39
C PHE A 17 23.09 29.70 5.95
N ALA A 18 23.48 30.98 5.84
CA ALA A 18 22.64 32.12 6.17
C ALA A 18 21.70 32.47 4.99
N LEU A 19 20.40 32.29 5.18
CA LEU A 19 19.37 32.71 4.23
C LEU A 19 19.33 34.26 4.19
N LYS A 20 19.68 34.84 3.05
CA LYS A 20 19.67 36.26 2.78
C LYS A 20 18.24 36.79 2.73
N LYS A 21 17.83 37.59 3.74
CA LYS A 21 16.54 38.26 3.82
C LYS A 21 16.38 39.27 2.65
N ARG A 22 15.46 38.98 1.73
CA ARG A 22 15.17 39.84 0.58
C ARG A 22 14.40 41.08 1.06
N ARG A 23 15.02 42.25 0.94
CA ARG A 23 14.47 43.58 1.25
C ARG A 23 13.35 43.93 0.25
N ARG A 24 12.13 44.06 0.76
CA ARG A 24 10.98 44.54 -0.03
C ARG A 24 11.15 46.05 -0.28
N TRP A 25 11.20 46.43 -1.55
CA TRP A 25 11.08 47.81 -2.00
C TRP A 25 9.68 48.03 -2.57
N PRO A 26 8.96 49.07 -2.13
CA PRO A 26 7.63 49.34 -2.65
C PRO A 26 7.76 50.13 -3.96
N TRP A 27 7.33 49.54 -5.06
CA TRP A 27 7.05 50.28 -6.27
C TRP A 27 5.54 50.46 -6.36
N ILE A 28 5.08 51.66 -5.98
CA ILE A 28 3.78 52.22 -6.37
C ILE A 28 4.00 52.91 -7.69
N ALA A 29 3.49 52.40 -8.76
CA ALA A 29 3.21 53.15 -9.95
C ALA A 29 2.09 52.43 -10.71
N GLY A 30 0.98 53.14 -10.89
CA GLY A 30 -0.24 52.67 -11.50
C GLY A 30 -0.08 52.28 -12.96
N ILE A 31 -0.83 51.29 -13.34
CA ILE A 31 -1.18 51.04 -14.75
C ILE A 31 -2.70 50.89 -14.82
N ALA A 32 -3.25 51.68 -15.68
CA ALA A 32 -4.67 51.78 -16.00
C ALA A 32 -5.27 50.46 -16.41
N VAL A 33 -6.46 50.19 -15.91
CA VAL A 33 -7.35 49.11 -16.33
C VAL A 33 -7.79 49.40 -17.77
N VAL A 34 -7.29 48.65 -18.73
CA VAL A 34 -7.95 48.48 -20.02
C VAL A 34 -8.72 47.14 -19.91
N ALA A 35 -10.02 47.26 -19.67
CA ALA A 35 -10.94 46.16 -19.82
C ALA A 35 -11.09 45.81 -21.30
N VAL A 36 -10.37 44.80 -21.78
CA VAL A 36 -10.73 44.11 -23.00
C VAL A 36 -11.51 42.87 -22.55
N ALA A 37 -12.82 42.96 -22.69
CA ALA A 37 -13.71 41.82 -22.60
C ALA A 37 -13.46 40.91 -23.82
N ALA A 38 -12.49 40.01 -23.70
CA ALA A 38 -12.42 38.79 -24.47
C ALA A 38 -13.06 37.74 -23.57
N ALA A 39 -14.35 37.47 -23.80
CA ALA A 39 -15.08 36.38 -23.21
C ALA A 39 -14.50 35.03 -23.71
N GLY A 40 -13.39 34.63 -23.12
CA GLY A 40 -12.95 33.28 -23.00
C GLY A 40 -13.38 32.84 -21.63
N ALA A 41 -14.61 32.31 -21.51
CA ALA A 41 -15.05 31.66 -20.32
C ALA A 41 -14.17 30.42 -20.09
N ILE A 42 -13.08 30.61 -19.38
CA ILE A 42 -12.60 29.53 -18.51
C ILE A 42 -13.65 29.54 -17.39
N ALA A 43 -14.76 28.84 -17.61
CA ALA A 43 -15.63 28.41 -16.55
C ALA A 43 -14.76 27.47 -15.69
N VAL A 44 -14.17 28.04 -14.62
CA VAL A 44 -13.95 27.25 -13.42
C VAL A 44 -15.36 26.71 -13.11
N PRO A 45 -15.58 25.40 -13.12
CA PRO A 45 -16.87 24.87 -12.69
C PRO A 45 -16.98 25.20 -11.21
N LEU A 46 -17.65 26.32 -10.90
CA LEU A 46 -18.22 26.61 -9.63
C LEU A 46 -19.29 25.54 -9.39
N LEU A 47 -18.85 24.44 -8.70
CA LEU A 47 -19.67 23.66 -7.77
C LEU A 47 -21.13 23.38 -8.21
N ASN A 48 -21.30 22.82 -9.39
CA ASN A 48 -22.10 21.61 -9.48
C ASN A 48 -21.08 20.49 -9.22
N PRO A 49 -21.24 19.61 -8.28
CA PRO A 49 -20.51 18.34 -8.30
C PRO A 49 -20.84 17.78 -9.68
N ALA A 50 -19.90 17.85 -10.62
CA ALA A 50 -20.00 17.14 -11.87
C ALA A 50 -20.39 15.74 -11.42
N LYS A 51 -21.56 15.25 -11.88
CA LYS A 51 -22.04 13.95 -11.41
C LYS A 51 -20.88 13.03 -11.61
N SER A 52 -20.28 12.57 -10.51
CA SER A 52 -19.15 11.66 -10.58
C SER A 52 -19.54 10.52 -11.54
N ALA A 53 -18.60 9.99 -12.31
CA ALA A 53 -18.82 8.79 -13.10
C ALA A 53 -19.50 7.70 -12.25
N ASN A 54 -19.17 7.65 -10.96
CA ASN A 54 -19.73 6.74 -9.97
C ASN A 54 -21.27 6.82 -9.84
N ALA A 55 -21.86 7.98 -10.16
CA ALA A 55 -23.31 8.23 -10.11
C ALA A 55 -23.93 8.51 -11.49
N THR A 56 -23.20 8.38 -12.58
CA THR A 56 -23.65 8.66 -13.94
C THR A 56 -23.82 7.37 -14.72
N GLU A 57 -25.07 7.03 -15.07
CA GLU A 57 -25.39 5.83 -15.84
C GLU A 57 -24.60 5.78 -17.16
N GLY A 58 -23.99 4.61 -17.46
CA GLY A 58 -23.21 4.38 -18.66
C GLY A 58 -21.81 5.05 -18.67
N ALA A 59 -21.41 5.69 -17.56
CA ALA A 59 -20.06 6.22 -17.44
C ALA A 59 -19.04 5.10 -17.19
N THR A 60 -17.80 5.30 -17.65
CA THR A 60 -16.69 4.41 -17.34
C THR A 60 -16.24 4.59 -15.90
N LEU A 61 -16.19 3.49 -15.16
CA LEU A 61 -15.75 3.43 -13.78
C LEU A 61 -14.24 3.13 -13.72
N VAL A 62 -13.48 4.04 -13.17
CA VAL A 62 -12.03 3.84 -13.04
C VAL A 62 -11.73 3.14 -11.72
N VAL A 63 -11.01 2.01 -11.78
CA VAL A 63 -10.46 1.32 -10.61
C VAL A 63 -8.93 1.45 -10.67
N ALA A 64 -8.34 1.96 -9.59
CA ALA A 64 -6.92 2.23 -9.55
C ALA A 64 -6.16 1.34 -8.56
N THR A 65 -4.89 1.11 -8.85
CA THR A 65 -3.91 0.55 -7.91
C THR A 65 -2.60 1.33 -7.98
N ALA A 66 -1.60 0.93 -7.21
CA ALA A 66 -0.27 1.52 -7.31
C ALA A 66 0.33 1.22 -8.69
N GLU A 67 0.98 2.23 -9.29
CA GLU A 67 1.66 2.09 -10.57
C GLU A 67 2.76 1.02 -10.47
N GLY A 68 2.75 0.09 -11.44
CA GLY A 68 3.73 -0.99 -11.51
C GLY A 68 3.32 -2.29 -10.81
N ASN A 69 2.18 -2.33 -10.11
CA ASN A 69 1.62 -3.58 -9.56
C ASN A 69 0.92 -4.37 -10.68
N ALA A 70 1.65 -5.30 -11.27
CA ALA A 70 1.17 -6.05 -12.44
C ALA A 70 0.06 -7.05 -12.10
N ALA A 71 0.07 -7.64 -10.91
CA ALA A 71 -0.93 -8.63 -10.50
C ALA A 71 -2.29 -7.97 -10.24
N GLU A 72 -2.33 -6.86 -9.51
CA GLU A 72 -3.56 -6.10 -9.29
C GLU A 72 -4.09 -5.50 -10.60
N GLN A 73 -3.20 -5.03 -11.49
CA GLN A 73 -3.59 -4.60 -12.83
C GLN A 73 -4.24 -5.74 -13.63
N ALA A 74 -3.67 -6.94 -13.60
CA ALA A 74 -4.23 -8.10 -14.30
C ALA A 74 -5.63 -8.45 -13.77
N LEU A 75 -5.81 -8.40 -12.44
CA LEU A 75 -7.12 -8.61 -11.81
C LEU A 75 -8.15 -7.57 -12.25
N VAL A 76 -7.82 -6.28 -12.20
CA VAL A 76 -8.76 -5.22 -12.62
C VAL A 76 -9.08 -5.32 -14.11
N ASN A 77 -8.10 -5.63 -14.96
CA ASN A 77 -8.33 -5.84 -16.38
C ASN A 77 -9.24 -7.05 -16.64
N PHE A 78 -9.03 -8.17 -15.93
CA PHE A 78 -9.91 -9.32 -16.02
C PHE A 78 -11.36 -8.95 -15.66
N VAL A 79 -11.57 -8.25 -14.55
CA VAL A 79 -12.91 -7.76 -14.17
C VAL A 79 -13.48 -6.85 -15.24
N ALA A 80 -12.69 -5.94 -15.80
CA ALA A 80 -13.12 -4.98 -16.80
C ALA A 80 -13.56 -5.66 -18.12
N GLU A 81 -12.83 -6.68 -18.55
CA GLU A 81 -13.02 -7.31 -19.86
C GLU A 81 -14.05 -8.46 -19.82
N GLU A 82 -14.00 -9.29 -18.76
CA GLU A 82 -14.73 -10.54 -18.72
C GLU A 82 -15.96 -10.51 -17.76
N VAL A 83 -15.95 -9.66 -16.73
CA VAL A 83 -17.01 -9.69 -15.69
C VAL A 83 -17.92 -8.46 -15.74
N ALA A 84 -17.37 -7.26 -15.78
CA ALA A 84 -18.11 -6.01 -15.69
C ALA A 84 -19.24 -5.85 -16.75
N PRO A 85 -19.10 -6.35 -18.01
CA PRO A 85 -20.19 -6.28 -18.99
C PRO A 85 -21.47 -6.99 -18.55
N ASP A 86 -21.39 -8.10 -17.81
CA ASP A 86 -22.54 -8.85 -17.32
C ASP A 86 -23.32 -8.08 -16.26
N TYR A 87 -22.67 -7.12 -15.59
CA TYR A 87 -23.28 -6.20 -14.64
C TYR A 87 -23.70 -4.86 -15.24
N GLY A 88 -23.58 -4.72 -16.58
CA GLY A 88 -23.99 -3.51 -17.31
C GLY A 88 -23.13 -2.29 -17.03
N ILE A 89 -21.89 -2.46 -16.60
CA ILE A 89 -20.92 -1.39 -16.33
C ILE A 89 -19.70 -1.52 -17.23
N THR A 90 -19.01 -0.40 -17.42
CA THR A 90 -17.69 -0.35 -18.07
C THR A 90 -16.64 0.01 -17.02
N VAL A 91 -15.62 -0.80 -16.88
CA VAL A 91 -14.51 -0.59 -15.94
C VAL A 91 -13.22 -0.29 -16.71
N GLU A 92 -12.39 0.59 -16.20
CA GLU A 92 -11.06 0.89 -16.73
C GLU A 92 -10.04 0.88 -15.60
N PHE A 93 -8.88 0.23 -15.83
CA PHE A 93 -7.74 0.26 -14.92
C PHE A 93 -6.97 1.57 -15.02
N LYS A 94 -6.47 2.06 -13.88
CA LYS A 94 -5.54 3.19 -13.83
C LYS A 94 -4.45 2.96 -12.77
N GLY A 95 -3.18 3.04 -13.17
CA GLY A 95 -2.05 3.13 -12.22
C GLY A 95 -1.92 4.55 -11.68
N LEU A 96 -1.74 4.71 -10.36
CA LEU A 96 -1.48 5.99 -9.69
C LEU A 96 -0.20 5.90 -8.85
N ALA A 97 0.47 7.03 -8.66
CA ALA A 97 1.83 7.09 -8.16
C ALA A 97 2.00 6.65 -6.69
N ASP A 98 0.99 6.89 -5.84
CA ASP A 98 1.08 6.62 -4.41
C ASP A 98 -0.31 6.42 -3.77
N SER A 99 -0.31 5.77 -2.60
CA SER A 99 -1.51 5.43 -1.83
C SER A 99 -2.36 6.66 -1.43
N ASN A 100 -1.74 7.76 -1.06
CA ASN A 100 -2.47 8.96 -0.65
C ASN A 100 -3.21 9.59 -1.84
N THR A 101 -2.59 9.58 -3.03
CA THR A 101 -3.23 10.01 -4.29
C THR A 101 -4.41 9.10 -4.64
N ILE A 102 -4.26 7.77 -4.50
CA ILE A 102 -5.32 6.80 -4.75
C ILE A 102 -6.51 7.06 -3.82
N ASN A 103 -6.27 7.05 -2.50
CA ASN A 103 -7.33 7.20 -1.50
C ASN A 103 -8.05 8.56 -1.63
N ARG A 104 -7.32 9.64 -1.89
CA ARG A 104 -7.93 10.94 -2.15
C ARG A 104 -8.88 10.88 -3.36
N ALA A 105 -8.43 10.27 -4.47
CA ALA A 105 -9.23 10.18 -5.69
C ALA A 105 -10.49 9.30 -5.49
N VAL A 106 -10.42 8.24 -4.68
CA VAL A 106 -11.59 7.44 -4.26
C VAL A 106 -12.53 8.27 -3.40
N SER A 107 -12.00 8.93 -2.37
CA SER A 107 -12.77 9.76 -1.43
C SER A 107 -13.50 10.91 -2.13
N GLU A 108 -12.86 11.56 -3.11
CA GLU A 108 -13.43 12.67 -3.87
C GLU A 108 -14.34 12.20 -5.03
N GLY A 109 -14.40 10.90 -5.30
CA GLY A 109 -15.20 10.29 -6.37
C GLY A 109 -14.63 10.57 -7.77
N GLU A 110 -13.35 10.88 -7.88
CA GLU A 110 -12.64 10.99 -9.16
C GLU A 110 -12.41 9.62 -9.81
N ILE A 111 -12.26 8.57 -8.97
CA ILE A 111 -12.25 7.17 -9.38
C ILE A 111 -13.31 6.38 -8.60
N ALA A 112 -13.68 5.22 -9.13
CA ALA A 112 -14.76 4.41 -8.57
C ALA A 112 -14.31 3.57 -7.37
N GLY A 113 -13.05 3.14 -7.37
CA GLY A 113 -12.51 2.35 -6.28
C GLY A 113 -11.04 1.97 -6.48
N THR A 114 -10.55 1.22 -5.52
CA THR A 114 -9.20 0.67 -5.52
C THR A 114 -9.18 -0.72 -4.88
N VAL A 115 -8.18 -1.55 -5.22
CA VAL A 115 -8.03 -2.91 -4.66
C VAL A 115 -6.66 -3.13 -4.00
N TYR A 116 -5.87 -2.08 -3.73
CA TYR A 116 -4.49 -2.18 -3.26
C TYR A 116 -4.35 -2.30 -1.73
N GLN A 117 -5.43 -2.29 -0.94
CA GLN A 117 -5.37 -2.19 0.53
C GLN A 117 -6.34 -3.15 1.23
N HIS A 118 -5.95 -3.61 2.42
CA HIS A 118 -6.81 -4.32 3.35
C HIS A 118 -7.44 -3.36 4.39
N GLU A 119 -8.44 -3.81 5.16
CA GLU A 119 -9.18 -2.96 6.10
C GLU A 119 -8.31 -2.27 7.15
N LEU A 120 -7.29 -2.97 7.66
CA LEU A 120 -6.41 -2.39 8.69
C LEU A 120 -5.57 -1.24 8.14
N TRP A 121 -5.07 -1.37 6.90
CA TRP A 121 -4.38 -0.27 6.23
C TRP A 121 -5.33 0.89 5.96
N LEU A 122 -6.54 0.62 5.43
CA LEU A 122 -7.56 1.66 5.23
C LEU A 122 -7.88 2.40 6.53
N SER A 123 -7.99 1.70 7.66
CA SER A 123 -8.24 2.32 8.97
C SER A 123 -7.16 3.33 9.34
N GLN A 124 -5.88 3.01 9.09
CA GLN A 124 -4.75 3.93 9.32
C GLN A 124 -4.80 5.14 8.38
N VAL A 125 -5.17 4.92 7.10
CA VAL A 125 -5.35 6.00 6.14
C VAL A 125 -6.43 6.97 6.59
N LEU A 126 -7.58 6.47 7.07
CA LEU A 126 -8.70 7.28 7.55
C LEU A 126 -8.37 8.00 8.86
N GLU A 127 -7.61 7.38 9.76
CA GLU A 127 -7.14 8.04 10.98
C GLU A 127 -6.19 9.21 10.64
N ALA A 128 -5.28 9.01 9.69
CA ALA A 128 -4.35 10.05 9.25
C ALA A 128 -5.03 11.15 8.42
N ASN A 129 -6.16 10.84 7.76
CA ASN A 129 -6.90 11.74 6.87
C ASN A 129 -8.39 11.74 7.21
N PRO A 130 -8.83 12.43 8.30
CA PRO A 130 -10.22 12.38 8.78
C PRO A 130 -11.27 12.92 7.78
N ASP A 131 -10.84 13.63 6.76
CA ASP A 131 -11.71 14.15 5.69
C ASP A 131 -11.95 13.13 4.57
N PHE A 132 -11.19 12.03 4.53
CA PHE A 132 -11.41 10.98 3.53
C PHE A 132 -12.67 10.18 3.84
N LYS A 133 -13.43 9.89 2.80
CA LYS A 133 -14.72 9.20 2.85
C LYS A 133 -14.65 7.92 2.04
N GLU A 134 -14.11 6.89 2.64
CA GLU A 134 -13.90 5.60 2.02
C GLU A 134 -14.45 4.47 2.89
N THR A 135 -14.76 3.36 2.27
CA THR A 135 -15.17 2.14 2.95
C THR A 135 -14.68 0.92 2.17
N ALA A 136 -14.24 -0.11 2.88
CA ALA A 136 -14.07 -1.44 2.33
C ALA A 136 -15.45 -2.02 1.99
N ALA A 137 -15.67 -2.40 0.74
CA ALA A 137 -16.98 -2.83 0.25
C ALA A 137 -17.08 -4.36 0.15
N VAL A 138 -16.03 -5.03 -0.31
CA VAL A 138 -15.97 -6.48 -0.43
C VAL A 138 -14.53 -6.98 -0.44
N PRO A 139 -14.20 -8.08 0.26
CA PRO A 139 -12.93 -8.76 0.12
C PRO A 139 -12.85 -9.41 -1.27
N VAL A 140 -11.70 -9.26 -1.93
CA VAL A 140 -11.52 -9.74 -3.31
C VAL A 140 -10.48 -10.85 -3.40
N PHE A 141 -9.35 -10.70 -2.70
CA PHE A 141 -8.23 -11.65 -2.75
C PHE A 141 -7.41 -11.61 -1.45
N ARG A 142 -6.50 -12.56 -1.30
CA ARG A 142 -5.43 -12.50 -0.30
C ARG A 142 -4.09 -12.29 -1.01
N TRP A 143 -3.22 -11.45 -0.47
CA TRP A 143 -1.85 -11.41 -0.97
C TRP A 143 -1.07 -12.64 -0.51
N GLY A 144 -0.22 -13.17 -1.37
CA GLY A 144 0.83 -14.09 -0.95
C GLY A 144 1.74 -13.37 0.06
N PHE A 145 1.79 -13.89 1.29
CA PHE A 145 2.57 -13.34 2.38
C PHE A 145 3.28 -14.46 3.12
N GLY A 146 4.60 -14.35 3.34
CA GLY A 146 5.36 -15.45 3.91
C GLY A 146 6.68 -15.05 4.55
N LEU A 147 7.31 -16.04 5.17
CA LEU A 147 8.69 -15.95 5.64
C LEU A 147 9.66 -16.30 4.52
N TRP A 148 10.59 -15.40 4.27
CA TRP A 148 11.61 -15.51 3.23
C TRP A 148 12.99 -15.67 3.85
N SER A 149 13.83 -16.51 3.22
CA SER A 149 15.24 -16.68 3.61
C SER A 149 16.07 -17.12 2.40
N ASP A 150 17.27 -16.56 2.26
CA ASP A 150 18.31 -17.09 1.35
C ASP A 150 19.27 -18.06 2.02
N LYS A 151 19.15 -18.23 3.35
CA LYS A 151 20.03 -19.04 4.18
C LYS A 151 19.42 -20.38 4.61
N TYR A 152 18.10 -20.42 4.79
CA TYR A 152 17.37 -21.56 5.33
C TYR A 152 16.26 -21.99 4.38
N THR A 153 15.96 -23.30 4.38
CA THR A 153 14.91 -23.89 3.55
C THR A 153 13.68 -24.34 4.36
N SER A 154 13.72 -24.16 5.70
CA SER A 154 12.60 -24.45 6.60
C SER A 154 12.74 -23.66 7.90
N VAL A 155 11.62 -23.42 8.58
CA VAL A 155 11.55 -22.70 9.86
C VAL A 155 12.38 -23.38 10.97
N ASP A 156 12.48 -24.72 10.95
CA ASP A 156 13.23 -25.48 11.96
C ASP A 156 14.73 -25.20 11.95
N GLN A 157 15.27 -24.74 10.82
CA GLN A 157 16.70 -24.44 10.66
C GLN A 157 17.07 -23.06 11.21
N VAL A 158 16.10 -22.22 11.55
CA VAL A 158 16.34 -20.85 12.04
C VAL A 158 17.08 -20.90 13.38
N PRO A 159 18.27 -20.28 13.51
CA PRO A 159 19.07 -20.35 14.72
C PRO A 159 18.57 -19.40 15.82
N ASP A 160 19.07 -19.61 17.03
CA ASP A 160 18.90 -18.66 18.12
C ASP A 160 19.58 -17.34 17.79
N GLY A 161 18.92 -16.23 18.11
CA GLY A 161 19.41 -14.88 17.85
C GLY A 161 19.27 -14.42 16.40
N ALA A 162 18.54 -15.17 15.56
CA ALA A 162 18.29 -14.82 14.16
C ALA A 162 17.71 -13.40 14.01
N THR A 163 18.11 -12.72 12.95
CA THR A 163 17.60 -11.40 12.56
C THR A 163 16.39 -11.55 11.65
N VAL A 164 15.30 -10.87 11.98
CA VAL A 164 14.03 -10.92 11.24
C VAL A 164 13.61 -9.52 10.86
N SER A 165 13.31 -9.28 9.59
CA SER A 165 12.66 -8.02 9.21
C SER A 165 11.15 -8.15 9.20
N LEU A 166 10.48 -7.12 9.70
CA LEU A 166 9.04 -6.85 9.62
C LEU A 166 8.83 -5.54 8.87
N TYR A 167 7.63 -5.26 8.40
CA TYR A 167 7.31 -3.95 7.83
C TYR A 167 7.26 -2.87 8.89
N SER A 168 7.55 -1.64 8.49
CA SER A 168 7.64 -0.50 9.41
C SER A 168 6.29 0.17 9.72
N ASP A 169 5.25 -0.14 8.95
CA ASP A 169 3.90 0.31 9.26
C ASP A 169 3.19 -0.65 10.22
N PRO A 170 2.36 -0.15 11.16
CA PRO A 170 1.78 -0.97 12.21
C PRO A 170 0.89 -2.12 11.72
N ALA A 171 0.13 -1.94 10.62
CA ALA A 171 -0.79 -2.98 10.15
C ALA A 171 -0.03 -4.19 9.58
N ASN A 172 1.02 -3.94 8.80
CA ASN A 172 1.81 -5.00 8.20
C ASN A 172 2.89 -5.54 9.17
N GLU A 173 3.32 -4.76 10.17
CA GLU A 173 4.09 -5.29 11.30
C GLU A 173 3.28 -6.33 12.06
N ALA A 174 2.02 -6.03 12.36
CA ALA A 174 1.10 -6.96 13.03
C ALA A 174 0.92 -8.27 12.24
N GLN A 175 0.78 -8.18 10.91
CA GLN A 175 0.72 -9.36 10.03
C GLN A 175 2.00 -10.19 10.09
N GLY A 176 3.17 -9.54 10.13
CA GLY A 176 4.45 -10.22 10.28
C GLY A 176 4.59 -10.94 11.63
N LEU A 177 4.12 -10.34 12.71
CA LEU A 177 4.10 -10.96 14.04
C LEU A 177 3.14 -12.14 14.10
N TRP A 178 1.95 -12.02 13.51
CA TRP A 178 1.03 -13.15 13.33
C TRP A 178 1.71 -14.30 12.57
N LEU A 179 2.37 -14.01 11.45
CA LEU A 179 3.06 -15.02 10.65
C LEU A 179 4.16 -15.75 11.44
N LEU A 180 4.92 -15.03 12.28
CA LEU A 180 5.93 -15.62 13.14
C LEU A 180 5.34 -16.52 14.22
N GLN A 181 4.14 -16.20 14.73
CA GLN A 181 3.39 -17.06 15.64
C GLN A 181 2.91 -18.32 14.94
N GLU A 182 2.31 -18.23 13.75
CA GLU A 182 1.90 -19.38 12.95
C GLU A 182 3.08 -20.31 12.62
N ALA A 183 4.26 -19.73 12.40
CA ALA A 183 5.50 -20.48 12.21
C ALA A 183 6.05 -21.10 13.50
N GLY A 184 5.44 -20.84 14.67
CA GLY A 184 5.91 -21.36 15.97
C GLY A 184 7.21 -20.70 16.47
N LEU A 185 7.61 -19.56 15.89
CA LEU A 185 8.85 -18.85 16.24
C LEU A 185 8.69 -17.94 17.45
N ILE A 186 7.47 -17.41 17.67
CA ILE A 186 7.08 -16.60 18.84
C ILE A 186 5.71 -17.04 19.35
N THR A 187 5.30 -16.56 20.52
CA THR A 187 3.90 -16.55 20.97
C THR A 187 3.50 -15.14 21.30
N LEU A 188 2.32 -14.72 20.87
CA LEU A 188 1.71 -13.45 21.27
C LEU A 188 0.92 -13.64 22.57
N ALA A 189 0.69 -12.56 23.31
CA ALA A 189 -0.08 -12.55 24.54
C ALA A 189 -1.55 -12.93 24.27
N ASP A 190 -2.17 -13.58 25.25
CA ASP A 190 -3.57 -13.97 25.16
C ASP A 190 -4.49 -12.78 24.86
N GLY A 191 -5.35 -12.94 23.84
CA GLY A 191 -6.28 -11.91 23.41
C GLY A 191 -5.71 -10.91 22.39
N THR A 192 -4.43 -11.01 22.01
CA THR A 192 -3.88 -10.26 20.88
C THR A 192 -4.49 -10.76 19.58
N THR A 193 -5.02 -9.85 18.75
CA THR A 193 -5.50 -10.21 17.40
C THR A 193 -4.39 -10.03 16.37
N ALA A 194 -4.50 -10.75 15.25
CA ALA A 194 -3.51 -10.69 14.18
C ALA A 194 -3.33 -9.26 13.64
N GLY A 195 -4.42 -8.47 13.60
CA GLY A 195 -4.40 -7.11 13.04
C GLY A 195 -3.93 -6.01 13.97
N THR A 196 -3.72 -6.30 15.26
CA THR A 196 -3.35 -5.29 16.27
C THR A 196 -2.07 -5.64 17.04
N ALA A 197 -1.43 -6.76 16.71
CA ALA A 197 -0.21 -7.21 17.37
C ALA A 197 0.93 -6.20 17.24
N THR A 198 1.67 -6.00 18.30
CA THR A 198 2.90 -5.21 18.35
C THR A 198 4.03 -6.03 18.97
N GLN A 199 5.28 -5.60 18.84
CA GLN A 199 6.39 -6.31 19.49
C GLN A 199 6.25 -6.38 21.02
N ASP A 200 5.52 -5.45 21.65
CA ASP A 200 5.25 -5.46 23.09
C ASP A 200 4.29 -6.58 23.48
N ASP A 201 3.52 -7.12 22.53
CA ASP A 201 2.61 -8.25 22.75
C ASP A 201 3.29 -9.62 22.65
N ILE A 202 4.60 -9.68 22.39
CA ILE A 202 5.34 -10.94 22.32
C ILE A 202 5.48 -11.53 23.73
N ALA A 203 4.68 -12.55 24.05
CA ALA A 203 4.73 -13.24 25.32
C ALA A 203 5.97 -14.15 25.43
N THR A 204 6.35 -14.83 24.35
CA THR A 204 7.58 -15.63 24.29
C THR A 204 8.32 -15.49 22.97
N ASN A 205 9.63 -15.46 23.06
CA ASN A 205 10.56 -15.46 21.92
C ASN A 205 11.69 -16.46 22.22
N PRO A 206 11.43 -17.77 22.11
CA PRO A 206 12.33 -18.83 22.59
C PRO A 206 13.68 -18.85 21.84
N LYS A 207 13.71 -18.37 20.61
CA LYS A 207 14.94 -18.28 19.81
C LYS A 207 15.65 -16.91 19.96
N ASN A 208 15.17 -16.01 20.79
CA ASN A 208 15.71 -14.65 20.96
C ASN A 208 15.87 -13.90 19.61
N LEU A 209 14.86 -14.01 18.75
CA LEU A 209 14.82 -13.31 17.46
C LEU A 209 15.00 -11.81 17.64
N LYS A 210 15.71 -11.18 16.72
CA LYS A 210 15.98 -9.74 16.72
C LYS A 210 15.23 -9.11 15.55
N PHE A 211 14.37 -8.13 15.85
CA PHE A 211 13.53 -7.50 14.85
C PHE A 211 14.14 -6.24 14.28
N THR A 212 13.95 -6.04 12.97
CA THR A 212 14.28 -4.81 12.24
C THR A 212 13.08 -4.42 11.40
N LEU A 213 12.68 -3.14 11.48
CA LEU A 213 11.56 -2.61 10.70
C LEU A 213 12.09 -2.01 9.38
N LEU A 214 11.53 -2.42 8.26
CA LEU A 214 11.92 -2.00 6.92
C LEU A 214 10.70 -1.66 6.07
N ASP A 215 10.88 -0.77 5.09
CA ASP A 215 9.87 -0.48 4.07
C ASP A 215 9.72 -1.66 3.09
N PHE A 216 8.57 -1.75 2.41
CA PHE A 216 8.21 -2.86 1.50
C PHE A 216 9.34 -3.26 0.54
N ALA A 217 9.79 -2.32 -0.31
CA ALA A 217 10.85 -2.60 -1.28
C ALA A 217 12.27 -2.69 -0.66
N ALA A 218 12.46 -2.26 0.57
CA ALA A 218 13.74 -2.38 1.25
C ALA A 218 13.98 -3.79 1.78
N GLN A 219 12.92 -4.48 2.20
CA GLN A 219 12.98 -5.83 2.78
C GLN A 219 13.60 -6.86 1.83
N SER A 220 13.09 -6.95 0.59
CA SER A 220 13.61 -7.90 -0.39
C SER A 220 15.08 -7.66 -0.73
N ARG A 221 15.52 -6.38 -0.78
CA ARG A 221 16.93 -6.03 -1.01
C ARG A 221 17.83 -6.34 0.18
N ALA A 222 17.29 -6.30 1.40
CA ALA A 222 18.02 -6.59 2.62
C ALA A 222 18.10 -8.09 2.96
N LEU A 223 17.39 -8.95 2.22
CA LEU A 223 17.29 -10.39 2.51
C LEU A 223 18.66 -11.08 2.70
N PRO A 224 19.74 -10.78 1.91
CA PRO A 224 21.04 -11.39 2.10
C PRO A 224 21.70 -11.05 3.45
N ASP A 225 21.36 -9.93 4.06
CA ASP A 225 21.90 -9.47 5.35
C ASP A 225 21.06 -9.94 6.55
N LEU A 226 19.88 -10.51 6.29
CA LEU A 226 18.91 -11.01 7.27
C LEU A 226 18.97 -12.53 7.39
N ASP A 227 18.40 -13.06 8.46
CA ASP A 227 18.12 -14.50 8.57
C ASP A 227 16.73 -14.83 8.04
N LEU A 228 15.76 -13.98 8.33
CA LEU A 228 14.38 -14.06 7.84
C LEU A 228 13.86 -12.68 7.46
N ALA A 229 12.86 -12.68 6.58
CA ALA A 229 12.02 -11.53 6.31
C ALA A 229 10.55 -11.95 6.19
N ALA A 230 9.64 -11.26 6.88
CA ALA A 230 8.20 -11.46 6.76
C ALA A 230 7.63 -10.46 5.75
N GLY A 231 7.15 -10.93 4.59
CA GLY A 231 6.75 -9.99 3.56
C GLY A 231 5.96 -10.56 2.39
N TYR A 232 5.41 -9.64 1.61
CA TYR A 232 4.57 -9.92 0.45
C TYR A 232 5.37 -10.49 -0.71
N THR A 233 4.86 -11.56 -1.30
CA THR A 233 5.49 -12.31 -2.40
C THR A 233 5.87 -11.44 -3.58
N GLU A 234 5.05 -10.46 -3.94
CA GLU A 234 5.29 -9.59 -5.09
C GLU A 234 6.64 -8.85 -5.04
N TYR A 235 7.03 -8.34 -3.85
CA TYR A 235 8.29 -7.59 -3.70
C TYR A 235 9.54 -8.46 -3.86
N TYR A 236 9.43 -9.74 -3.50
CA TYR A 236 10.53 -10.70 -3.67
C TYR A 236 10.64 -11.14 -5.12
N LEU A 237 9.53 -11.49 -5.76
CA LEU A 237 9.52 -11.83 -7.18
C LEU A 237 9.97 -10.65 -8.06
N ALA A 238 9.55 -9.43 -7.75
CA ALA A 238 10.00 -8.21 -8.45
C ALA A 238 11.52 -7.96 -8.27
N ALA A 239 12.09 -8.40 -7.14
CA ALA A 239 13.54 -8.38 -6.89
C ALA A 239 14.29 -9.58 -7.51
N ASN A 240 13.62 -10.43 -8.29
CA ASN A 240 14.13 -11.69 -8.85
C ASN A 240 14.57 -12.71 -7.79
N ILE A 241 13.96 -12.69 -6.61
CA ILE A 241 14.14 -13.70 -5.58
C ILE A 241 13.15 -14.84 -5.87
N PRO A 242 13.63 -16.08 -6.06
CA PRO A 242 12.77 -17.18 -6.45
C PRO A 242 11.82 -17.59 -5.32
N ILE A 243 10.62 -18.09 -5.71
CA ILE A 243 9.57 -18.47 -4.75
C ILE A 243 10.02 -19.58 -3.78
N GLU A 244 10.99 -20.38 -4.16
CA GLU A 244 11.56 -21.46 -3.33
C GLU A 244 12.29 -20.91 -2.08
N GLN A 245 12.60 -19.61 -2.03
CA GLN A 245 13.11 -18.93 -0.84
C GLN A 245 12.01 -18.50 0.14
N GLN A 246 10.73 -18.65 -0.22
CA GLN A 246 9.62 -18.53 0.71
C GLN A 246 9.48 -19.84 1.49
N ILE A 247 9.97 -19.86 2.72
CA ILE A 247 10.08 -21.09 3.52
C ILE A 247 8.83 -21.42 4.35
N PHE A 248 7.90 -20.46 4.47
CA PHE A 248 6.62 -20.63 5.16
C PHE A 248 5.62 -19.57 4.71
N ALA A 249 4.42 -19.98 4.30
CA ALA A 249 3.38 -19.08 3.82
C ALA A 249 1.98 -19.70 4.04
N PRO A 250 1.39 -19.56 5.23
CA PRO A 250 0.02 -19.98 5.50
C PRO A 250 -0.97 -18.98 4.90
N ALA A 251 -2.24 -19.39 4.76
CA ALA A 251 -3.29 -18.45 4.39
C ALA A 251 -3.44 -17.34 5.46
N ALA A 252 -3.40 -16.08 5.02
CA ALA A 252 -3.55 -14.96 5.93
C ALA A 252 -4.99 -14.85 6.46
N PRO A 253 -5.23 -14.34 7.69
CA PRO A 253 -6.55 -14.03 8.21
C PRO A 253 -7.33 -13.05 7.34
N ASP A 254 -8.67 -13.06 7.48
CA ASP A 254 -9.58 -12.25 6.66
C ASP A 254 -9.33 -10.74 6.77
N GLU A 255 -8.89 -10.27 7.93
CA GLU A 255 -8.55 -8.85 8.15
C GLU A 255 -7.42 -8.32 7.26
N PHE A 256 -6.62 -9.20 6.66
CA PHE A 256 -5.57 -8.88 5.69
C PHE A 256 -5.98 -9.13 4.24
N ALA A 257 -7.25 -9.46 4.00
CA ALA A 257 -7.75 -9.61 2.63
C ALA A 257 -7.74 -8.26 1.90
N GLY A 258 -7.30 -8.27 0.64
CA GLY A 258 -7.39 -7.14 -0.27
C GLY A 258 -8.86 -6.81 -0.55
N GLN A 259 -9.23 -5.55 -0.32
CA GLN A 259 -10.61 -5.07 -0.42
C GLN A 259 -10.82 -4.26 -1.69
N LEU A 260 -11.98 -4.40 -2.31
CA LEU A 260 -12.47 -3.30 -3.13
C LEU A 260 -12.89 -2.18 -2.19
N THR A 261 -12.09 -1.11 -2.15
CA THR A 261 -12.38 0.10 -1.40
C THR A 261 -13.04 1.12 -2.31
N ILE A 262 -14.14 1.73 -1.86
CA ILE A 262 -14.95 2.67 -2.61
C ILE A 262 -15.18 3.96 -1.82
N GLY A 263 -15.59 5.03 -2.50
CA GLY A 263 -16.03 6.26 -1.83
C GLY A 263 -17.37 6.05 -1.13
N SER A 264 -17.43 6.33 0.19
CA SER A 264 -18.64 6.10 1.01
C SER A 264 -19.85 6.91 0.51
N ASP A 265 -19.63 8.12 0.00
CA ASP A 265 -20.69 8.98 -0.54
C ASP A 265 -21.34 8.39 -1.82
N PHE A 266 -20.72 7.40 -2.46
CA PHE A 266 -21.17 6.77 -3.70
C PHE A 266 -21.66 5.33 -3.52
N ALA A 267 -21.51 4.74 -2.32
CA ALA A 267 -21.81 3.33 -2.05
C ALA A 267 -23.23 2.91 -2.46
N ASP A 268 -24.19 3.82 -2.38
CA ASP A 268 -25.57 3.54 -2.72
C ASP A 268 -25.94 3.75 -4.20
N THR A 269 -24.99 4.24 -5.03
CA THR A 269 -25.25 4.39 -6.47
C THR A 269 -25.30 3.04 -7.17
N GLU A 270 -26.10 2.94 -8.25
CA GLU A 270 -26.25 1.68 -8.99
C GLU A 270 -24.92 1.22 -9.61
N ASN A 271 -24.15 2.17 -10.16
CA ASN A 271 -22.83 1.86 -10.74
C ASN A 271 -21.88 1.22 -9.71
N ILE A 272 -21.83 1.77 -8.49
CA ILE A 272 -20.93 1.23 -7.44
C ILE A 272 -21.45 -0.11 -6.91
N LYS A 273 -22.77 -0.30 -6.76
CA LYS A 273 -23.34 -1.61 -6.40
C LYS A 273 -22.99 -2.68 -7.43
N ASN A 274 -23.11 -2.33 -8.72
CA ASN A 274 -22.73 -3.24 -9.81
C ASN A 274 -21.23 -3.50 -9.84
N LEU A 275 -20.39 -2.48 -9.54
CA LEU A 275 -18.94 -2.66 -9.41
C LEU A 275 -18.59 -3.63 -8.27
N VAL A 276 -19.19 -3.45 -7.09
CA VAL A 276 -19.02 -4.35 -5.94
C VAL A 276 -19.45 -5.77 -6.30
N ALA A 277 -20.61 -5.93 -6.97
CA ALA A 277 -21.08 -7.24 -7.41
C ALA A 277 -20.14 -7.90 -8.43
N ALA A 278 -19.56 -7.11 -9.36
CA ALA A 278 -18.59 -7.62 -10.34
C ALA A 278 -17.29 -8.12 -9.69
N PHE A 279 -16.78 -7.41 -8.68
CA PHE A 279 -15.60 -7.87 -7.94
C PHE A 279 -15.90 -9.05 -6.99
N ALA A 280 -17.14 -9.25 -6.60
CA ALA A 280 -17.62 -10.40 -5.81
C ALA A 280 -18.02 -11.61 -6.67
N ASP A 281 -17.93 -11.52 -8.00
CA ASP A 281 -18.32 -12.61 -8.91
C ASP A 281 -17.41 -13.84 -8.71
N PRO A 282 -17.97 -15.07 -8.69
CA PRO A 282 -17.19 -16.30 -8.61
C PRO A 282 -16.09 -16.43 -9.68
N ALA A 283 -16.30 -15.86 -10.89
CA ALA A 283 -15.29 -15.87 -11.94
C ALA A 283 -13.98 -15.15 -11.52
N VAL A 284 -14.06 -14.19 -10.59
CA VAL A 284 -12.87 -13.54 -10.02
C VAL A 284 -12.06 -14.53 -9.21
N GLN A 285 -12.72 -15.38 -8.41
CA GLN A 285 -12.03 -16.40 -7.61
C GLN A 285 -11.43 -17.49 -8.50
N ASP A 286 -12.10 -17.87 -9.59
CA ASP A 286 -11.58 -18.81 -10.58
C ASP A 286 -10.34 -18.22 -11.31
N PHE A 287 -10.36 -16.94 -11.65
CA PHE A 287 -9.20 -16.22 -12.21
C PHE A 287 -8.02 -16.24 -11.25
N LEU A 288 -8.23 -15.87 -9.99
CA LEU A 288 -7.19 -15.86 -8.95
C LEU A 288 -6.57 -17.25 -8.74
N ALA A 289 -7.36 -18.32 -8.86
CA ALA A 289 -6.91 -19.69 -8.68
C ALA A 289 -6.09 -20.23 -9.86
N THR A 290 -6.28 -19.71 -11.08
CA THR A 290 -5.83 -20.38 -12.30
C THR A 290 -4.93 -19.52 -13.20
N ASP A 291 -5.00 -18.19 -13.13
CA ASP A 291 -4.26 -17.34 -14.06
C ASP A 291 -2.80 -17.14 -13.62
N PRO A 292 -1.83 -17.40 -14.52
CA PRO A 292 -0.41 -17.28 -14.19
C PRO A 292 0.05 -15.85 -13.88
N ALA A 293 -0.70 -14.82 -14.30
CA ALA A 293 -0.34 -13.42 -14.04
C ALA A 293 -0.46 -13.04 -12.56
N VAL A 294 -1.28 -13.78 -11.81
CA VAL A 294 -1.52 -13.54 -10.38
C VAL A 294 -1.01 -14.67 -9.48
N ALA A 295 -0.55 -15.78 -10.06
CA ALA A 295 -0.18 -17.00 -9.34
C ALA A 295 0.83 -16.72 -8.22
N GLY A 296 0.49 -17.12 -6.98
CA GLY A 296 1.31 -16.95 -5.78
C GLY A 296 1.39 -15.51 -5.25
N ILE A 297 0.91 -14.52 -6.02
CA ILE A 297 0.89 -13.10 -5.62
C ILE A 297 -0.48 -12.72 -5.08
N LEU A 298 -1.55 -12.97 -5.84
CA LEU A 298 -2.93 -12.83 -5.40
C LEU A 298 -3.57 -14.21 -5.34
N LEU A 299 -4.15 -14.54 -4.21
CA LEU A 299 -4.75 -15.84 -3.92
C LEU A 299 -6.27 -15.67 -3.77
N PRO A 300 -7.07 -16.70 -4.07
CA PRO A 300 -8.50 -16.70 -3.75
C PRO A 300 -8.75 -16.43 -2.26
N ILE A 301 -9.92 -15.87 -1.96
CA ILE A 301 -10.33 -15.60 -0.57
C ILE A 301 -10.40 -16.89 0.26
N ASP A 302 -10.87 -17.97 -0.34
CA ASP A 302 -11.05 -19.27 0.33
C ASP A 302 -9.82 -20.19 0.15
N ALA A 303 -8.65 -19.66 -0.25
CA ALA A 303 -7.42 -20.44 -0.33
C ALA A 303 -6.99 -20.90 1.07
N GLU A 304 -6.79 -22.24 1.24
CA GLU A 304 -6.28 -22.89 2.44
C GLU A 304 -4.74 -22.90 2.50
#